data_9ccbd54423a24576f2f0a8f7a4cb649c
#
_entry.id   9ccbd54423a24576f2f0a8f7a4cb649c
#
_cell.length_a   1.000
_cell.length_b   1.000
_cell.length_c   1.000
_cell.angle_alpha   90.00
_cell.angle_beta   90.00
_cell.angle_gamma   90.00
#
_symmetry.space_group_name_H-M   'P 1'
#
loop_
_entity.id
_entity.type
_entity.pdbx_description
1 polymer ?
#
loop_
_entity_poly.entity_id
_entity_poly.type
_entity_poly.pdbx_seq_one_letter_code
_entity_poly.pdbx_strand_id
1 'polypeptide(L)'
;MYAVRRLRTDAERAEAAALVQDRQRWLTLRGLPVPAQADVPALFRDRQTTSAGLFEDGKLLACMVPARDPGLSWGEGPCLRLGHVHTLPEQPDDITRLITLWASDFAARQSLPLVRAEIPAGHTLQAEPIAALLRRLTDMGWDVRGSGPGREGDRVARLELAAEHRPGLSALISCQAQAPHLAAEEGSST
;
A
#
# COMPACT_ATOMS: atom_id res chain seq x y z
N MET A 1 13.05 13.86 -8.48
CA MET A 1 13.51 12.49 -8.14
C MET A 1 12.52 11.88 -7.15
N TYR A 2 12.07 10.67 -7.41
CA TYR A 2 11.14 9.97 -6.51
C TYR A 2 11.86 9.37 -5.30
N ALA A 3 11.20 9.37 -4.14
CA ALA A 3 11.68 8.72 -2.93
C ALA A 3 10.52 8.02 -2.19
N VAL A 4 10.70 6.74 -1.86
CA VAL A 4 9.80 6.07 -0.93
C VAL A 4 10.48 5.96 0.42
N ARG A 5 9.88 6.55 1.43
CA ARG A 5 10.40 6.56 2.80
C ARG A 5 9.29 6.58 3.85
N ARG A 6 9.65 6.21 5.07
CA ARG A 6 8.71 6.31 6.21
C ARG A 6 8.30 7.75 6.47
N LEU A 7 7.06 7.92 6.90
CA LEU A 7 6.58 9.18 7.46
C LEU A 7 7.16 9.32 8.88
N ARG A 8 8.06 10.27 9.06
CA ARG A 8 8.83 10.42 10.31
C ARG A 8 8.29 11.49 11.23
N THR A 9 7.80 12.59 10.67
CA THR A 9 7.34 13.75 11.43
C THR A 9 5.82 13.78 11.55
N ASP A 10 5.32 14.47 12.57
CA ASP A 10 3.88 14.69 12.74
C ASP A 10 3.30 15.51 11.58
N ALA A 11 4.10 16.43 11.00
CA ALA A 11 3.70 17.19 9.82
C ALA A 11 3.49 16.29 8.60
N GLU A 12 4.43 15.39 8.31
CA GLU A 12 4.28 14.41 7.20
C GLU A 12 3.08 13.46 7.42
N ARG A 13 2.85 13.05 8.67
CA ARG A 13 1.69 12.22 9.03
C ARG A 13 0.37 12.98 8.86
N ALA A 14 0.34 14.24 9.23
CA ALA A 14 -0.82 15.09 9.02
C ALA A 14 -1.09 15.34 7.53
N GLU A 15 -0.04 15.56 6.73
CA GLU A 15 -0.15 15.69 5.27
C GLU A 15 -0.71 14.41 4.63
N ALA A 16 -0.20 13.23 5.04
CA ALA A 16 -0.73 11.94 4.56
C ALA A 16 -2.19 11.74 4.96
N ALA A 17 -2.57 12.07 6.18
CA ALA A 17 -3.96 11.98 6.62
C ALA A 17 -4.88 12.92 5.82
N ALA A 18 -4.44 14.13 5.49
CA ALA A 18 -5.17 15.05 4.63
C ALA A 18 -5.31 14.51 3.21
N LEU A 19 -4.24 13.96 2.63
CA LEU A 19 -4.28 13.29 1.32
C LEU A 19 -5.32 12.16 1.30
N VAL A 20 -5.37 11.34 2.35
CA VAL A 20 -6.36 10.25 2.47
C VAL A 20 -7.78 10.82 2.50
N GLN A 21 -8.03 11.87 3.29
CA GLN A 21 -9.36 12.52 3.37
C GLN A 21 -9.80 13.06 2.01
N ASP A 22 -8.91 13.74 1.30
CA ASP A 22 -9.20 14.29 -0.02
C ASP A 22 -9.45 13.17 -1.04
N ARG A 23 -8.69 12.09 -0.99
CA ARG A 23 -8.89 10.92 -1.85
C ARG A 23 -10.22 10.22 -1.55
N GLN A 24 -10.58 10.02 -0.29
CA GLN A 24 -11.86 9.43 0.10
C GLN A 24 -13.03 10.28 -0.37
N ARG A 25 -12.96 11.61 -0.19
CA ARG A 25 -13.96 12.54 -0.70
C ARG A 25 -14.11 12.44 -2.23
N TRP A 26 -12.99 12.39 -2.95
CA TRP A 26 -12.97 12.25 -4.40
C TRP A 26 -13.60 10.93 -4.85
N LEU A 27 -13.30 9.80 -4.18
CA LEU A 27 -13.90 8.49 -4.44
C LEU A 27 -15.41 8.51 -4.21
N THR A 28 -15.86 9.05 -3.08
CA THR A 28 -17.28 9.18 -2.73
C THR A 28 -18.05 9.97 -3.77
N LEU A 29 -17.50 11.10 -4.24
CA LEU A 29 -18.13 11.92 -5.28
C LEU A 29 -18.28 11.19 -6.63
N ARG A 30 -17.48 10.15 -6.86
CA ARG A 30 -17.56 9.29 -8.06
C ARG A 30 -18.29 7.98 -7.83
N GLY A 31 -18.93 7.80 -6.68
CA GLY A 31 -19.66 6.58 -6.34
C GLY A 31 -18.77 5.34 -6.18
N LEU A 32 -17.48 5.55 -5.92
CA LEU A 32 -16.54 4.48 -5.66
C LEU A 32 -16.60 4.04 -4.20
N PRO A 33 -16.42 2.74 -3.91
CA PRO A 33 -16.43 2.25 -2.54
C PRO A 33 -15.26 2.82 -1.74
N VAL A 34 -15.58 3.27 -0.53
CA VAL A 34 -14.62 3.71 0.47
C VAL A 34 -14.76 2.76 1.66
N PRO A 35 -13.68 2.34 2.34
CA PRO A 35 -13.76 1.52 3.54
C PRO A 35 -14.69 2.17 4.57
N ALA A 36 -15.71 1.44 5.01
CA ALA A 36 -16.75 1.99 5.87
C ALA A 36 -16.37 1.99 7.36
N GLN A 37 -15.45 1.11 7.77
CA GLN A 37 -15.20 0.80 9.18
C GLN A 37 -13.90 1.36 9.74
N ALA A 38 -12.96 1.80 8.90
CA ALA A 38 -11.66 2.28 9.36
C ALA A 38 -11.57 3.80 9.28
N ASP A 39 -11.20 4.46 10.37
CA ASP A 39 -10.69 5.83 10.32
C ASP A 39 -9.26 5.81 9.74
N VAL A 40 -9.18 5.65 8.42
CA VAL A 40 -7.90 5.54 7.70
C VAL A 40 -7.04 6.79 7.92
N PRO A 41 -7.56 8.03 7.92
CA PRO A 41 -6.77 9.20 8.28
C PRO A 41 -6.14 9.10 9.67
N ALA A 42 -6.82 8.53 10.67
CA ALA A 42 -6.27 8.33 12.00
C ALA A 42 -5.09 7.35 12.00
N LEU A 43 -5.13 6.28 11.17
CA LEU A 43 -4.00 5.36 11.03
C LEU A 43 -2.72 6.08 10.60
N PHE A 44 -2.81 7.06 9.70
CA PHE A 44 -1.63 7.81 9.25
C PHE A 44 -1.12 8.80 10.31
N ARG A 45 -1.97 9.28 11.22
CA ARG A 45 -1.57 10.12 12.35
C ARG A 45 -0.93 9.32 13.48
N ASP A 46 -1.28 8.05 13.60
CA ASP A 46 -0.76 7.19 14.66
C ASP A 46 0.74 6.91 14.45
N ARG A 47 1.54 7.23 15.47
CA ARG A 47 3.00 7.01 15.47
C ARG A 47 3.38 5.54 15.54
N GLN A 48 2.50 4.68 16.04
CA GLN A 48 2.71 3.23 16.12
C GLN A 48 2.55 2.56 14.75
N THR A 49 1.77 3.17 13.86
CA THR A 49 1.59 2.66 12.51
C THR A 49 2.81 2.94 11.65
N THR A 50 3.42 1.87 11.11
CA THR A 50 4.49 1.98 10.12
C THR A 50 3.89 2.40 8.78
N SER A 51 3.89 3.68 8.51
CA SER A 51 3.42 4.25 7.25
C SER A 51 4.56 4.79 6.40
N ALA A 52 4.39 4.73 5.08
CA ALA A 52 5.34 5.23 4.09
C ALA A 52 4.67 6.20 3.12
N GLY A 53 5.45 7.10 2.58
CA GLY A 53 5.04 8.02 1.53
C GLY A 53 5.93 7.91 0.30
N LEU A 54 5.34 8.11 -0.88
CA LEU A 54 6.05 8.37 -2.12
C LEU A 54 6.13 9.88 -2.30
N PHE A 55 7.33 10.39 -2.40
CA PHE A 55 7.63 11.81 -2.56
C PHE A 55 8.30 12.09 -3.90
N GLU A 56 8.00 13.24 -4.49
CA GLU A 56 8.75 13.82 -5.59
C GLU A 56 9.24 15.20 -5.16
N ASP A 57 10.55 15.35 -5.12
CA ASP A 57 11.22 16.61 -4.72
C ASP A 57 10.66 17.21 -3.40
N GLY A 58 10.38 16.31 -2.44
CA GLY A 58 9.87 16.66 -1.12
C GLY A 58 8.34 16.75 -1.01
N LYS A 59 7.60 16.74 -2.13
CA LYS A 59 6.14 16.75 -2.15
C LYS A 59 5.57 15.35 -2.02
N LEU A 60 4.64 15.14 -1.12
CA LEU A 60 3.94 13.85 -0.96
C LEU A 60 2.96 13.62 -2.13
N LEU A 61 3.13 12.53 -2.86
CA LEU A 61 2.26 12.12 -3.98
C LEU A 61 1.34 10.96 -3.63
N ALA A 62 1.79 10.10 -2.72
CA ALA A 62 1.03 8.94 -2.26
C ALA A 62 1.45 8.53 -0.85
N CYS A 63 0.56 7.87 -0.14
CA CYS A 63 0.86 7.25 1.14
C CYS A 63 0.30 5.82 1.19
N MET A 64 0.91 4.98 2.03
CA MET A 64 0.61 3.56 2.15
C MET A 64 1.06 2.99 3.49
N VAL A 65 0.52 1.84 3.86
CA VAL A 65 0.92 1.08 5.05
C VAL A 65 1.48 -0.28 4.60
N PRO A 66 2.80 -0.39 4.38
CA PRO A 66 3.44 -1.67 4.15
C PRO A 66 3.56 -2.43 5.48
N ALA A 67 3.16 -3.69 5.48
CA ALA A 67 3.26 -4.55 6.65
C ALA A 67 3.82 -5.92 6.26
N ARG A 68 4.78 -6.39 7.02
CA ARG A 68 5.34 -7.74 6.92
C ARG A 68 4.52 -8.68 7.80
N ASP A 69 3.27 -8.86 7.46
CA ASP A 69 2.38 -9.68 8.26
C ASP A 69 1.40 -10.43 7.37
N PRO A 70 1.36 -11.74 7.53
CA PRO A 70 0.36 -12.56 6.88
C PRO A 70 -1.06 -12.38 7.41
N GLY A 71 -1.35 -11.58 8.40
CA GLY A 71 -2.68 -11.41 9.02
C GLY A 71 -3.88 -11.24 8.08
N LEU A 72 -3.73 -11.67 6.83
CA LEU A 72 -4.80 -11.78 5.84
C LEU A 72 -5.54 -13.10 6.03
N SER A 73 -6.86 -13.07 5.88
CA SER A 73 -7.73 -14.26 5.94
C SER A 73 -7.64 -15.13 4.67
N TRP A 74 -6.76 -14.82 3.74
CA TRP A 74 -6.61 -15.49 2.45
C TRP A 74 -5.14 -15.52 2.01
N GLY A 75 -4.82 -16.49 1.14
CA GLY A 75 -3.46 -16.72 0.66
C GLY A 75 -2.58 -17.39 1.73
N GLU A 76 -1.58 -18.12 1.27
CA GLU A 76 -0.65 -18.84 2.14
C GLU A 76 0.76 -18.27 2.01
N GLY A 77 1.56 -18.48 3.06
CA GLY A 77 2.98 -18.12 3.09
C GLY A 77 3.26 -16.64 3.34
N PRO A 78 4.54 -16.31 3.53
CA PRO A 78 4.99 -14.97 3.87
C PRO A 78 4.78 -14.01 2.69
N CYS A 79 4.35 -12.79 3.00
CA CYS A 79 4.16 -11.75 2.01
C CYS A 79 4.41 -10.35 2.60
N LEU A 80 4.63 -9.40 1.72
CA LEU A 80 4.45 -8.00 2.04
C LEU A 80 2.97 -7.64 1.83
N ARG A 81 2.27 -7.22 2.87
CA ARG A 81 0.96 -6.62 2.70
C ARG A 81 1.11 -5.14 2.39
N LEU A 82 0.53 -4.71 1.30
CA LEU A 82 0.42 -3.30 0.93
C LEU A 82 -1.01 -2.82 1.20
N GLY A 83 -1.21 -2.15 2.33
CA GLY A 83 -2.50 -1.66 2.76
C GLY A 83 -2.64 -0.15 2.62
N HIS A 84 -3.89 0.32 2.55
CA HIS A 84 -4.25 1.73 2.59
C HIS A 84 -3.44 2.60 1.61
N VAL A 85 -3.35 2.14 0.35
CA VAL A 85 -2.68 2.91 -0.70
C VAL A 85 -3.59 4.04 -1.17
N HIS A 86 -3.13 5.26 -0.98
CA HIS A 86 -3.83 6.47 -1.43
C HIS A 86 -2.87 7.35 -2.21
N THR A 87 -3.32 7.78 -3.38
CA THR A 87 -2.63 8.76 -4.22
C THR A 87 -3.37 10.08 -4.18
N LEU A 88 -2.70 11.17 -4.50
CA LEU A 88 -3.40 12.43 -4.77
C LEU A 88 -4.52 12.22 -5.79
N PRO A 89 -5.68 12.91 -5.66
CA PRO A 89 -6.70 12.93 -6.70
C PRO A 89 -6.09 13.31 -8.06
N GLU A 90 -6.58 12.65 -9.12
CA GLU A 90 -6.17 12.95 -10.51
C GLU A 90 -4.69 12.68 -10.87
N GLN A 91 -3.98 11.95 -10.00
CA GLN A 91 -2.63 11.54 -10.35
C GLN A 91 -2.63 10.50 -11.48
N PRO A 92 -1.67 10.58 -12.39
CA PRO A 92 -1.55 9.63 -13.50
C PRO A 92 -1.26 8.21 -12.99
N ASP A 93 -1.61 7.22 -13.80
CA ASP A 93 -1.35 5.80 -13.52
C ASP A 93 0.15 5.50 -13.26
N ASP A 94 1.04 6.40 -13.68
CA ASP A 94 2.47 6.29 -13.43
C ASP A 94 2.82 6.22 -11.93
N ILE A 95 2.09 6.95 -11.07
CA ILE A 95 2.30 6.90 -9.61
C ILE A 95 1.92 5.52 -9.07
N THR A 96 0.83 4.94 -9.53
CA THR A 96 0.42 3.58 -9.16
C THR A 96 1.43 2.55 -9.67
N ARG A 97 1.96 2.73 -10.87
CA ARG A 97 3.02 1.89 -11.44
C ARG A 97 4.31 1.98 -10.63
N LEU A 98 4.72 3.17 -10.23
CA LEU A 98 5.91 3.35 -9.37
C LEU A 98 5.76 2.64 -8.03
N ILE A 99 4.58 2.74 -7.38
CA ILE A 99 4.27 2.03 -6.15
C ILE A 99 4.33 0.52 -6.36
N THR A 100 3.76 0.01 -7.46
CA THR A 100 3.77 -1.41 -7.82
C THR A 100 5.21 -1.93 -7.98
N LEU A 101 6.04 -1.23 -8.75
CA LEU A 101 7.45 -1.60 -8.97
C LEU A 101 8.24 -1.56 -7.67
N TRP A 102 8.05 -0.51 -6.87
CA TRP A 102 8.68 -0.39 -5.56
C TRP A 102 8.27 -1.53 -4.62
N ALA A 103 6.98 -1.84 -4.53
CA ALA A 103 6.49 -2.89 -3.62
C ALA A 103 7.04 -4.27 -3.98
N SER A 104 7.08 -4.60 -5.28
CA SER A 104 7.67 -5.84 -5.80
C SER A 104 9.16 -5.96 -5.45
N ASP A 105 9.95 -4.92 -5.74
CA ASP A 105 11.39 -4.90 -5.44
C ASP A 105 11.67 -4.86 -3.93
N PHE A 106 10.89 -4.10 -3.16
CA PHE A 106 11.04 -4.05 -1.71
C PHE A 106 10.73 -5.40 -1.06
N ALA A 107 9.69 -6.10 -1.49
CA ALA A 107 9.38 -7.45 -1.01
C ALA A 107 10.52 -8.43 -1.33
N ALA A 108 11.05 -8.40 -2.55
CA ALA A 108 12.17 -9.25 -2.97
C ALA A 108 13.42 -9.01 -2.10
N ARG A 109 13.75 -7.74 -1.81
CA ARG A 109 14.88 -7.40 -0.90
C ARG A 109 14.65 -7.86 0.54
N GLN A 110 13.39 -8.03 0.96
CA GLN A 110 13.03 -8.57 2.26
C GLN A 110 12.90 -10.10 2.26
N SER A 111 13.31 -10.77 1.17
CA SER A 111 13.17 -12.22 0.97
C SER A 111 11.72 -12.71 1.09
N LEU A 112 10.77 -11.86 0.71
CA LEU A 112 9.35 -12.20 0.63
C LEU A 112 9.00 -12.55 -0.81
N PRO A 113 8.27 -13.65 -1.07
CA PRO A 113 7.98 -14.08 -2.44
C PRO A 113 6.88 -13.26 -3.12
N LEU A 114 6.01 -12.62 -2.33
CA LEU A 114 4.80 -12.00 -2.82
C LEU A 114 4.50 -10.68 -2.13
N VAL A 115 3.83 -9.81 -2.86
CA VAL A 115 3.08 -8.66 -2.31
C VAL A 115 1.60 -8.99 -2.40
N ARG A 116 0.83 -8.70 -1.34
CA ARG A 116 -0.63 -8.82 -1.33
C ARG A 116 -1.27 -7.49 -1.02
N ALA A 117 -2.39 -7.22 -1.70
CA ALA A 117 -3.19 -6.03 -1.46
C ALA A 117 -4.68 -6.35 -1.51
N GLU A 118 -5.46 -5.55 -0.80
CA GLU A 118 -6.92 -5.60 -0.77
C GLU A 118 -7.46 -4.27 -1.25
N ILE A 119 -8.39 -4.32 -2.22
CA ILE A 119 -9.08 -3.13 -2.72
C ILE A 119 -10.55 -3.24 -2.35
N PRO A 120 -11.16 -2.23 -1.72
CA PRO A 120 -12.57 -2.22 -1.47
C PRO A 120 -13.35 -2.48 -2.75
N ALA A 121 -14.18 -3.50 -2.73
CA ALA A 121 -15.01 -3.89 -3.86
C ALA A 121 -16.46 -3.93 -3.39
N GLY A 122 -17.34 -3.23 -4.07
CA GLY A 122 -18.76 -3.30 -3.77
C GLY A 122 -19.33 -4.71 -3.99
N HIS A 123 -20.44 -4.82 -4.68
CA HIS A 123 -21.13 -6.10 -4.84
C HIS A 123 -20.50 -7.01 -5.90
N THR A 124 -19.82 -6.48 -6.91
CA THR A 124 -19.22 -7.26 -8.00
C THR A 124 -17.93 -6.64 -8.54
N LEU A 125 -16.97 -7.49 -8.94
CA LEU A 125 -15.71 -7.06 -9.55
C LEU A 125 -15.87 -6.67 -11.02
N GLN A 126 -16.98 -7.05 -11.67
CA GLN A 126 -17.27 -6.73 -13.06
C GLN A 126 -17.90 -5.36 -13.27
N ALA A 127 -18.42 -4.75 -12.19
CA ALA A 127 -19.02 -3.42 -12.28
C ALA A 127 -17.95 -2.35 -12.45
N GLU A 128 -18.17 -1.43 -13.40
CA GLU A 128 -17.37 -0.22 -13.49
C GLU A 128 -17.66 0.69 -12.26
N PRO A 129 -16.68 1.38 -11.72
CA PRO A 129 -15.31 1.54 -12.23
C PRO A 129 -14.28 0.56 -11.64
N ILE A 130 -14.68 -0.39 -10.80
CA ILE A 130 -13.77 -1.38 -10.18
C ILE A 130 -13.12 -2.24 -11.27
N ALA A 131 -13.90 -2.70 -12.25
CA ALA A 131 -13.38 -3.51 -13.35
C ALA A 131 -12.25 -2.79 -14.12
N ALA A 132 -12.40 -1.48 -14.37
CA ALA A 132 -11.36 -0.67 -15.03
C ALA A 132 -10.10 -0.58 -14.16
N LEU A 133 -10.23 -0.39 -12.86
CA LEU A 133 -9.10 -0.35 -11.94
C LEU A 133 -8.36 -1.70 -11.93
N LEU A 134 -9.09 -2.81 -11.84
CA LEU A 134 -8.49 -4.15 -11.83
C LEU A 134 -7.76 -4.47 -13.13
N ARG A 135 -8.32 -4.09 -14.30
CA ARG A 135 -7.62 -4.23 -15.60
C ARG A 135 -6.30 -3.49 -15.59
N ARG A 136 -6.27 -2.22 -15.16
CA ARG A 136 -5.03 -1.42 -15.07
C ARG A 136 -3.99 -2.05 -14.13
N LEU A 137 -4.43 -2.58 -13.01
CA LEU A 137 -3.52 -3.28 -12.09
C LEU A 137 -2.99 -4.58 -12.68
N THR A 138 -3.83 -5.33 -13.41
CA THR A 138 -3.38 -6.52 -14.14
C THR A 138 -2.34 -6.17 -15.20
N ASP A 139 -2.51 -5.06 -15.93
CA ASP A 139 -1.51 -4.55 -16.88
C ASP A 139 -0.19 -4.12 -16.20
N MET A 140 -0.23 -3.86 -14.90
CA MET A 140 0.96 -3.59 -14.07
C MET A 140 1.58 -4.85 -13.44
N GLY A 141 1.00 -6.04 -13.68
CA GLY A 141 1.51 -7.32 -13.20
C GLY A 141 0.81 -7.88 -11.97
N TRP A 142 -0.27 -7.26 -11.50
CA TRP A 142 -1.08 -7.82 -10.41
C TRP A 142 -2.00 -8.93 -10.89
N ASP A 143 -2.06 -10.02 -10.12
CA ASP A 143 -3.01 -11.11 -10.30
C ASP A 143 -4.24 -10.90 -9.42
N VAL A 144 -5.43 -10.94 -10.02
CA VAL A 144 -6.69 -10.89 -9.29
C VAL A 144 -7.06 -12.28 -8.79
N ARG A 145 -7.01 -12.49 -7.48
CA ARG A 145 -7.30 -13.77 -6.81
C ARG A 145 -8.78 -13.93 -6.41
N GLY A 146 -9.64 -13.12 -6.98
CA GLY A 146 -11.06 -13.13 -6.71
C GLY A 146 -11.50 -12.08 -5.68
N SER A 147 -12.64 -12.30 -5.06
CA SER A 147 -13.18 -11.42 -4.02
C SER A 147 -13.62 -12.19 -2.78
N GLY A 148 -13.65 -11.51 -1.66
CA GLY A 148 -14.10 -12.09 -0.40
C GLY A 148 -14.00 -11.09 0.74
N PRO A 149 -14.20 -11.53 1.99
CA PRO A 149 -13.97 -10.67 3.14
C PRO A 149 -12.49 -10.30 3.21
N GLY A 150 -12.22 -9.03 3.39
CA GLY A 150 -10.89 -8.49 3.67
C GLY A 150 -10.57 -8.55 5.16
N ARG A 151 -9.41 -8.04 5.53
CA ARG A 151 -8.95 -8.00 6.92
C ARG A 151 -9.91 -7.27 7.86
N GLU A 152 -10.56 -6.23 7.39
CA GLU A 152 -11.48 -5.37 8.17
C GLU A 152 -12.95 -5.82 8.06
N GLY A 153 -13.21 -6.97 7.41
CA GLY A 153 -14.53 -7.53 7.24
C GLY A 153 -15.30 -7.04 6.01
N ASP A 154 -14.86 -5.94 5.40
CA ASP A 154 -15.44 -5.42 4.16
C ASP A 154 -15.14 -6.36 2.98
N ARG A 155 -16.03 -6.36 1.98
CA ARG A 155 -15.78 -7.10 0.75
C ARG A 155 -14.67 -6.42 -0.07
N VAL A 156 -13.66 -7.19 -0.43
CA VAL A 156 -12.49 -6.72 -1.18
C VAL A 156 -12.20 -7.57 -2.42
N ALA A 157 -11.58 -6.95 -3.42
CA ALA A 157 -10.82 -7.64 -4.44
C ALA A 157 -9.45 -8.00 -3.85
N ARG A 158 -9.04 -9.26 -4.03
CA ARG A 158 -7.78 -9.81 -3.52
C ARG A 158 -6.74 -9.83 -4.63
N LEU A 159 -5.60 -9.23 -4.39
CA LEU A 159 -4.55 -9.03 -5.37
C LEU A 159 -3.23 -9.61 -4.89
N GLU A 160 -2.52 -10.29 -5.78
CA GLU A 160 -1.15 -10.73 -5.57
C GLU A 160 -0.23 -10.17 -6.66
N LEU A 161 1.01 -9.86 -6.26
CA LEU A 161 2.07 -9.43 -7.15
C LEU A 161 3.33 -10.21 -6.80
N ALA A 162 4.00 -10.77 -7.80
CA ALA A 162 5.28 -11.43 -7.59
C ALA A 162 6.35 -10.44 -7.11
N ALA A 163 7.12 -10.85 -6.13
CA ALA A 163 8.28 -10.09 -5.69
C ALA A 163 9.44 -10.32 -6.66
N GLU A 164 9.99 -9.24 -7.21
CA GLU A 164 11.05 -9.28 -8.19
C GLU A 164 12.09 -8.20 -7.91
N HIS A 165 13.35 -8.62 -7.76
CA HIS A 165 14.43 -7.67 -7.57
C HIS A 165 14.72 -6.88 -8.84
N ARG A 166 14.70 -5.54 -8.74
CA ARG A 166 14.86 -4.62 -9.88
C ARG A 166 16.04 -3.67 -9.64
N PRO A 167 17.28 -4.07 -9.97
CA PRO A 167 18.48 -3.27 -9.68
C PRO A 167 18.43 -1.85 -10.26
N GLY A 168 17.79 -1.67 -11.43
CA GLY A 168 17.64 -0.37 -12.09
C GLY A 168 16.66 0.58 -11.40
N LEU A 169 15.80 0.08 -10.50
CA LEU A 169 14.79 0.91 -9.86
C LEU A 169 15.40 1.92 -8.89
N SER A 170 16.56 1.62 -8.30
CA SER A 170 17.27 2.53 -7.39
C SER A 170 17.72 3.83 -8.05
N ALA A 171 17.86 3.85 -9.37
CA ALA A 171 18.15 5.06 -10.15
C ALA A 171 16.95 6.00 -10.26
N LEU A 172 15.73 5.47 -10.16
CA LEU A 172 14.48 6.21 -10.27
C LEU A 172 13.86 6.52 -8.91
N ILE A 173 13.95 5.57 -7.99
CA ILE A 173 13.32 5.65 -6.65
C ILE A 173 14.37 5.37 -5.58
N SER A 174 14.70 6.38 -4.78
CA SER A 174 15.50 6.15 -3.59
C SER A 174 14.66 5.48 -2.50
N CYS A 175 15.12 4.33 -2.00
CA CYS A 175 14.45 3.59 -0.93
C CYS A 175 15.15 3.85 0.40
N GLN A 176 14.53 4.64 1.28
CA GLN A 176 14.99 4.85 2.66
C GLN A 176 14.14 4.09 3.69
N ALA A 177 13.40 3.09 3.25
CA ALA A 177 12.64 2.22 4.15
C ALA A 177 13.57 1.17 4.76
N GLN A 178 14.18 1.46 5.91
CA GLN A 178 14.84 0.44 6.72
C GLN A 178 13.79 -0.51 7.31
N ALA A 179 14.07 -1.82 7.23
CA ALA A 179 13.28 -2.82 7.94
C ALA A 179 13.26 -2.51 9.46
N PRO A 180 12.17 -2.81 10.18
CA PRO A 180 12.19 -2.74 11.63
C PRO A 180 13.26 -3.70 12.15
N HIS A 181 14.28 -3.18 12.85
CA HIS A 181 15.16 -4.00 13.67
C HIS A 181 14.28 -4.71 14.71
N LEU A 182 14.21 -6.02 14.63
CA LEU A 182 13.85 -6.83 15.77
C LEU A 182 14.89 -6.51 16.84
N ALA A 183 14.46 -5.88 17.93
CA ALA A 183 15.27 -5.76 19.13
C ALA A 183 15.60 -7.19 19.55
N ALA A 184 16.87 -7.57 19.44
CA ALA A 184 17.38 -8.75 20.09
C ALA A 184 17.23 -8.50 21.60
N GLU A 185 16.36 -9.26 22.26
CA GLU A 185 16.36 -9.38 23.70
C GLU A 185 17.69 -10.05 24.09
N GLU A 186 18.65 -9.23 24.47
CA GLU A 186 19.80 -9.72 25.22
C GLU A 186 19.31 -10.15 26.59
N GLY A 187 19.06 -11.45 26.71
CA GLY A 187 18.85 -12.10 27.99
C GLY A 187 20.09 -11.95 28.86
N SER A 188 20.02 -11.06 29.81
CA SER A 188 20.99 -10.97 30.93
C SER A 188 20.78 -12.15 31.85
N SER A 189 21.63 -13.17 31.71
CA SER A 189 21.84 -14.17 32.76
C SER A 189 22.80 -13.62 33.79
N THR A 190 22.37 -13.53 35.01
CA THR A 190 23.24 -13.67 36.19
C THR A 190 22.45 -14.32 37.29
#